data_edfbe1c6009b8c172218aaab1c182ea8
#
_entry.id   edfbe1c6009b8c172218aaab1c182ea8
#
_cell.length_a   1.000
_cell.length_b   1.000
_cell.length_c   1.000
_cell.angle_alpha   90.00
_cell.angle_beta   90.00
_cell.angle_gamma   90.00
#
_symmetry.space_group_name_H-M   'P 1'
#
loop_
_entity.id
_entity.type
_entity.pdbx_description
1 polymer ?
#
loop_
_entity_poly.entity_id
_entity_poly.type
_entity_poly.pdbx_seq_one_letter_code
_entity_poly.pdbx_strand_id
1 'polypeptide(L)'
;MTSFQPILPLQSKDTAYAHIIQSDVEALEIAKNLAEQFKQQAIQRDAERILPFEEIEAYSQSGLWAITVPKEFGGANVSSYTVAQIIALMSGVDGSIGQIPQNHFYALEVLRNNGTEEQKRKLYAEVLKGAR
;
A
#
# COMPACT_ATOMS: atom_id res chain seq x y z
N MET A 1 7.39 34.55 -0.58
CA MET A 1 6.24 34.08 0.24
C MET A 1 5.69 32.83 -0.40
N THR A 2 5.95 31.69 0.18
CA THR A 2 5.29 30.45 -0.20
C THR A 2 3.91 30.44 0.42
N SER A 3 2.85 30.61 -0.40
CA SER A 3 1.50 30.46 0.07
C SER A 3 1.27 28.99 0.40
N PHE A 4 1.05 28.71 1.66
CA PHE A 4 0.63 27.40 2.14
C PHE A 4 -0.78 27.14 1.60
N GLN A 5 -0.90 26.32 0.58
CA GLN A 5 -2.22 25.84 0.19
C GLN A 5 -2.68 24.82 1.23
N PRO A 6 -3.85 24.99 1.84
CA PRO A 6 -4.37 23.97 2.73
C PRO A 6 -4.55 22.69 1.93
N ILE A 7 -4.04 21.59 2.49
CA ILE A 7 -4.30 20.26 1.98
C ILE A 7 -5.81 20.07 2.05
N LEU A 8 -6.48 20.13 0.89
CA LEU A 8 -7.90 19.79 0.81
C LEU A 8 -8.07 18.37 1.34
N PRO A 9 -9.04 18.14 2.24
CA PRO A 9 -9.36 16.78 2.63
C PRO A 9 -9.63 15.99 1.35
N LEU A 10 -8.97 14.86 1.21
CA LEU A 10 -9.22 13.89 0.15
C LEU A 10 -10.72 13.65 0.12
N GLN A 11 -11.39 14.20 -0.90
CA GLN A 11 -12.79 13.87 -1.14
C GLN A 11 -12.81 12.35 -1.35
N SER A 12 -13.55 11.67 -0.48
CA SER A 12 -13.88 10.27 -0.68
C SER A 12 -14.56 10.15 -2.05
N LYS A 13 -13.78 9.83 -3.08
CA LYS A 13 -14.38 9.28 -4.29
C LYS A 13 -15.11 8.03 -3.85
N ASP A 14 -16.37 7.89 -4.25
CA ASP A 14 -17.16 6.69 -4.06
C ASP A 14 -16.25 5.48 -4.25
N THR A 15 -15.98 4.81 -3.15
CA THR A 15 -14.95 3.81 -3.05
C THR A 15 -15.41 2.56 -3.75
N ALA A 16 -14.97 2.40 -4.99
CA ALA A 16 -14.78 1.04 -5.49
C ALA A 16 -13.85 0.36 -4.48
N TYR A 17 -14.32 -0.71 -3.84
CA TYR A 17 -13.54 -1.45 -2.87
C TYR A 17 -12.21 -1.87 -3.50
N ALA A 18 -11.11 -1.74 -2.74
CA ALA A 18 -9.82 -2.22 -3.20
C ALA A 18 -9.90 -3.70 -3.56
N HIS A 19 -9.11 -4.13 -4.55
CA HIS A 19 -9.00 -5.54 -4.89
C HIS A 19 -8.46 -6.33 -3.68
N ILE A 20 -9.01 -7.51 -3.44
CA ILE A 20 -8.53 -8.40 -2.37
C ILE A 20 -7.64 -9.47 -2.97
N ILE A 21 -6.34 -9.35 -2.69
CA ILE A 21 -5.32 -10.31 -3.13
C ILE A 21 -5.46 -11.60 -2.32
N GLN A 22 -5.37 -12.75 -2.99
CA GLN A 22 -5.62 -14.07 -2.41
C GLN A 22 -4.36 -14.93 -2.19
N SER A 23 -3.23 -14.56 -2.81
CA SER A 23 -2.01 -15.37 -2.75
C SER A 23 -0.74 -14.55 -2.91
N ASP A 24 0.38 -15.15 -2.51
CA ASP A 24 1.73 -14.60 -2.72
C ASP A 24 2.03 -14.36 -4.22
N VAL A 25 1.64 -15.31 -5.07
CA VAL A 25 1.86 -15.22 -6.53
C VAL A 25 1.10 -14.02 -7.10
N GLU A 26 -0.17 -13.88 -6.75
CA GLU A 26 -0.99 -12.73 -7.18
C GLU A 26 -0.42 -11.41 -6.70
N ALA A 27 0.01 -11.35 -5.45
CA ALA A 27 0.63 -10.14 -4.88
C ALA A 27 1.88 -9.71 -5.66
N LEU A 28 2.74 -10.67 -6.01
CA LEU A 28 3.95 -10.42 -6.78
C LEU A 28 3.64 -9.96 -8.22
N GLU A 29 2.66 -10.56 -8.87
CA GLU A 29 2.25 -10.17 -10.23
C GLU A 29 1.71 -8.74 -10.25
N ILE A 30 0.82 -8.41 -9.31
CA ILE A 30 0.27 -7.06 -9.17
C ILE A 30 1.39 -6.05 -8.89
N ALA A 31 2.30 -6.37 -7.98
CA ALA A 31 3.43 -5.51 -7.65
C ALA A 31 4.36 -5.26 -8.85
N LYS A 32 4.64 -6.29 -9.65
CA LYS A 32 5.44 -6.14 -10.87
C LYS A 32 4.75 -5.20 -11.88
N ASN A 33 3.46 -5.37 -12.08
CA ASN A 33 2.69 -4.53 -13.02
C ASN A 33 2.66 -3.06 -12.56
N LEU A 34 2.44 -2.80 -11.28
CA LEU A 34 2.47 -1.46 -10.73
C LEU A 34 3.88 -0.85 -10.80
N ALA A 35 4.91 -1.61 -10.48
CA ALA A 35 6.30 -1.15 -10.57
C ALA A 35 6.65 -0.69 -11.99
N GLU A 36 6.23 -1.43 -13.02
CA GLU A 36 6.42 -1.01 -14.42
C GLU A 36 5.67 0.28 -14.77
N GLN A 37 4.46 0.47 -14.23
CA GLN A 37 3.72 1.71 -14.41
C GLN A 37 4.40 2.89 -13.72
N PHE A 38 4.84 2.70 -12.49
CA PHE A 38 5.47 3.76 -11.68
C PHE A 38 6.83 4.17 -12.24
N LYS A 39 7.55 3.24 -12.84
CA LYS A 39 8.85 3.47 -13.47
C LYS A 39 8.79 4.54 -14.58
N GLN A 40 7.70 4.61 -15.31
CA GLN A 40 7.57 5.50 -16.47
C GLN A 40 7.75 6.97 -16.11
N GLN A 41 7.34 7.40 -14.92
CA GLN A 41 7.40 8.79 -14.49
C GLN A 41 8.30 9.00 -13.26
N ALA A 42 9.03 7.98 -12.82
CA ALA A 42 9.83 8.05 -11.60
C ALA A 42 10.91 9.13 -11.66
N ILE A 43 11.62 9.24 -12.79
CA ILE A 43 12.65 10.26 -13.00
C ILE A 43 12.06 11.67 -12.97
N GLN A 44 10.90 11.87 -13.60
CA GLN A 44 10.22 13.16 -13.59
C GLN A 44 9.74 13.54 -12.19
N ARG A 45 9.13 12.60 -11.45
CA ARG A 45 8.70 12.83 -10.07
C ARG A 45 9.87 13.28 -9.19
N ASP A 46 11.01 12.62 -9.32
CA ASP A 46 12.22 12.98 -8.56
C ASP A 46 12.75 14.35 -8.94
N ALA A 47 12.94 14.61 -10.22
CA ALA A 47 13.47 15.87 -10.74
C ALA A 47 12.58 17.07 -10.37
N GLU A 48 11.27 16.93 -10.47
CA GLU A 48 10.29 17.99 -10.24
C GLU A 48 9.74 18.00 -8.80
N ARG A 49 10.20 17.10 -7.95
CA ARG A 49 9.74 16.94 -6.55
C ARG A 49 8.22 16.73 -6.44
N ILE A 50 7.67 15.96 -7.35
CA ILE A 50 6.23 15.63 -7.36
C ILE A 50 5.98 14.51 -6.34
N LEU A 51 5.02 14.73 -5.43
CA LEU A 51 4.59 13.71 -4.48
C LEU A 51 3.77 12.62 -5.18
N PRO A 52 3.99 11.33 -4.85
CA PRO A 52 3.40 10.20 -5.56
C PRO A 52 1.95 9.90 -5.13
N PHE A 53 1.06 10.89 -5.16
CA PHE A 53 -0.34 10.72 -4.73
C PHE A 53 -1.10 9.71 -5.59
N GLU A 54 -0.94 9.80 -6.91
CA GLU A 54 -1.62 8.90 -7.86
C GLU A 54 -1.11 7.47 -7.72
N GLU A 55 0.20 7.32 -7.55
CA GLU A 55 0.84 6.02 -7.37
C GLU A 55 0.41 5.36 -6.05
N ILE A 56 0.33 6.12 -4.97
CA ILE A 56 -0.13 5.62 -3.68
C ILE A 56 -1.61 5.25 -3.73
N GLU A 57 -2.43 6.00 -4.46
CA GLU A 57 -3.84 5.62 -4.68
C GLU A 57 -3.94 4.33 -5.51
N ALA A 58 -3.18 4.19 -6.58
CA ALA A 58 -3.11 2.95 -7.35
C ALA A 58 -2.65 1.76 -6.49
N TYR A 59 -1.69 1.98 -5.63
CA TYR A 59 -1.23 0.99 -4.65
C TYR A 59 -2.37 0.57 -3.70
N SER A 60 -3.16 1.52 -3.21
CA SER A 60 -4.34 1.24 -2.37
C SER A 60 -5.38 0.40 -3.11
N GLN A 61 -5.73 0.78 -4.33
CA GLN A 61 -6.75 0.08 -5.12
C GLN A 61 -6.32 -1.33 -5.54
N SER A 62 -5.02 -1.56 -5.65
CA SER A 62 -4.46 -2.87 -6.01
C SER A 62 -4.63 -3.94 -4.94
N GLY A 63 -4.88 -3.55 -3.69
CA GLY A 63 -4.96 -4.46 -2.55
C GLY A 63 -3.61 -4.76 -1.87
N LEU A 64 -2.52 -4.16 -2.33
CA LEU A 64 -1.19 -4.44 -1.76
C LEU A 64 -1.02 -4.01 -0.30
N TRP A 65 -1.80 -3.04 0.20
CA TRP A 65 -1.77 -2.68 1.63
C TRP A 65 -2.26 -3.80 2.54
N ALA A 66 -3.09 -4.72 2.03
CA ALA A 66 -3.75 -5.76 2.82
C ALA A 66 -3.10 -7.14 2.73
N ILE A 67 -1.98 -7.29 2.04
CA ILE A 67 -1.38 -8.61 1.75
C ILE A 67 -0.93 -9.38 2.99
N THR A 68 -0.62 -8.69 4.09
CA THR A 68 -0.23 -9.32 5.36
C THR A 68 -1.41 -9.57 6.30
N VAL A 69 -2.60 -9.13 5.96
CA VAL A 69 -3.81 -9.40 6.75
C VAL A 69 -4.02 -10.91 6.84
N PRO A 70 -4.23 -11.47 8.06
CA PRO A 70 -4.43 -12.90 8.23
C PRO A 70 -5.65 -13.42 7.47
N LYS A 71 -5.62 -14.68 7.06
CA LYS A 71 -6.73 -15.31 6.32
C LYS A 71 -8.04 -15.32 7.09
N GLU A 72 -8.00 -15.47 8.40
CA GLU A 72 -9.18 -15.42 9.27
C GLU A 72 -9.90 -14.07 9.25
N PHE A 73 -9.21 -12.99 8.85
CA PHE A 73 -9.78 -11.65 8.66
C PHE A 73 -10.00 -11.29 7.17
N GLY A 74 -9.79 -12.23 6.25
CA GLY A 74 -10.08 -12.06 4.84
C GLY A 74 -8.89 -11.69 3.96
N GLY A 75 -7.67 -11.65 4.49
CA GLY A 75 -6.45 -11.34 3.75
C GLY A 75 -5.73 -12.55 3.19
N ALA A 76 -4.68 -12.29 2.42
CA ALA A 76 -3.85 -13.32 1.79
C ALA A 76 -2.84 -13.96 2.76
N ASN A 77 -2.49 -13.25 3.83
CA ASN A 77 -1.45 -13.65 4.78
C ASN A 77 -0.15 -14.08 4.08
N VAL A 78 0.34 -13.24 3.17
CA VAL A 78 1.55 -13.53 2.42
C VAL A 78 2.77 -13.65 3.36
N SER A 79 3.79 -14.37 2.91
CA SER A 79 5.03 -14.53 3.67
C SER A 79 5.83 -13.23 3.76
N SER A 80 6.65 -13.10 4.80
CA SER A 80 7.60 -11.98 4.93
C SER A 80 8.56 -11.89 3.75
N TYR A 81 8.89 -13.02 3.16
CA TYR A 81 9.72 -13.09 1.96
C TYR A 81 9.04 -12.40 0.76
N THR A 82 7.75 -12.64 0.56
CA THR A 82 6.97 -11.97 -0.48
C THR A 82 6.87 -10.46 -0.24
N VAL A 83 6.64 -10.03 1.00
CA VAL A 83 6.67 -8.61 1.35
C VAL A 83 8.02 -7.98 1.00
N ALA A 84 9.11 -8.63 1.37
CA ALA A 84 10.46 -8.16 1.05
C ALA A 84 10.71 -8.03 -0.46
N GLN A 85 10.24 -9.00 -1.25
CA GLN A 85 10.33 -8.93 -2.71
C GLN A 85 9.54 -7.75 -3.29
N ILE A 86 8.35 -7.49 -2.78
CA ILE A 86 7.51 -6.37 -3.23
C ILE A 86 8.17 -5.03 -2.88
N ILE A 87 8.68 -4.89 -1.66
CA ILE A 87 9.42 -3.68 -1.26
C ILE A 87 10.66 -3.48 -2.15
N ALA A 88 11.38 -4.54 -2.47
CA ALA A 88 12.54 -4.46 -3.37
C ALA A 88 12.14 -4.02 -4.79
N LEU A 89 11.05 -4.55 -5.34
CA LEU A 89 10.53 -4.15 -6.65
C LEU A 89 10.17 -2.65 -6.67
N MET A 90 9.44 -2.18 -5.68
CA MET A 90 9.01 -0.77 -5.59
C MET A 90 10.20 0.16 -5.37
N SER A 91 11.11 -0.19 -4.48
CA SER A 91 12.33 0.58 -4.21
C SER A 91 13.25 0.67 -5.43
N GLY A 92 13.27 -0.35 -6.26
CA GLY A 92 14.06 -0.38 -7.50
C GLY A 92 13.58 0.59 -8.57
N VAL A 93 12.30 0.98 -8.53
CA VAL A 93 11.73 1.94 -9.49
C VAL A 93 11.55 3.33 -8.91
N ASP A 94 11.22 3.43 -7.64
CA ASP A 94 11.03 4.71 -6.93
C ASP A 94 11.25 4.52 -5.42
N GLY A 95 12.31 5.13 -4.91
CA GLY A 95 12.70 5.00 -3.50
C GLY A 95 11.64 5.50 -2.53
N SER A 96 10.89 6.54 -2.88
CA SER A 96 9.80 7.07 -2.06
C SER A 96 8.65 6.06 -1.95
N ILE A 97 8.23 5.48 -3.07
CA ILE A 97 7.17 4.46 -3.11
C ILE A 97 7.63 3.17 -2.40
N GLY A 98 8.91 2.84 -2.45
CA GLY A 98 9.46 1.72 -1.70
C GLY A 98 9.45 1.95 -0.19
N GLN A 99 9.65 3.18 0.27
CA GLN A 99 9.75 3.52 1.69
C GLN A 99 8.38 3.76 2.35
N ILE A 100 7.44 4.40 1.66
CA ILE A 100 6.13 4.76 2.23
C ILE A 100 5.40 3.56 2.87
N PRO A 101 5.38 2.35 2.27
CA PRO A 101 4.70 1.19 2.87
C PRO A 101 5.33 0.63 4.14
N GLN A 102 6.55 1.00 4.46
CA GLN A 102 7.29 0.43 5.60
C GLN A 102 6.52 0.58 6.91
N ASN A 103 6.09 1.79 7.23
CA ASN A 103 5.38 2.05 8.50
C ASN A 103 4.02 1.38 8.53
N HIS A 104 3.35 1.27 7.39
CA HIS A 104 2.08 0.57 7.28
C HIS A 104 2.22 -0.92 7.64
N PHE A 105 3.15 -1.63 6.98
CA PHE A 105 3.37 -3.05 7.27
C PHE A 105 3.89 -3.27 8.69
N TYR A 106 4.73 -2.37 9.20
CA TYR A 106 5.16 -2.41 10.60
C TYR A 106 3.97 -2.30 11.56
N ALA A 107 3.09 -1.33 11.34
CA ALA A 107 1.91 -1.13 12.17
C ALA A 107 0.96 -2.35 12.14
N LEU A 108 0.79 -2.97 10.98
CA LEU A 108 0.00 -4.20 10.86
C LEU A 108 0.63 -5.38 11.61
N GLU A 109 1.96 -5.46 11.64
CA GLU A 109 2.65 -6.50 12.40
C GLU A 109 2.53 -6.27 13.92
N VAL A 110 2.59 -5.02 14.37
CA VAL A 110 2.30 -4.67 15.77
C VAL A 110 0.86 -5.05 16.13
N LEU A 111 -0.10 -4.76 15.24
CA LEU A 111 -1.50 -5.15 15.44
C LEU A 111 -1.66 -6.67 15.54
N ARG A 112 -0.97 -7.43 14.66
CA ARG A 112 -0.97 -8.89 14.66
C ARG A 112 -0.56 -9.46 16.02
N ASN A 113 0.50 -8.93 16.59
CA ASN A 113 1.12 -9.48 17.80
C ASN A 113 0.52 -8.94 19.10
N ASN A 114 0.06 -7.70 19.11
CA ASN A 114 -0.33 -7.00 20.35
C ASN A 114 -1.78 -6.50 20.36
N GLY A 115 -2.47 -6.54 19.21
CA GLY A 115 -3.85 -6.06 19.13
C GLY A 115 -4.86 -7.01 19.78
N THR A 116 -5.96 -6.44 20.30
CA THR A 116 -7.13 -7.22 20.69
C THR A 116 -7.88 -7.74 19.47
N GLU A 117 -8.72 -8.76 19.65
CA GLU A 117 -9.56 -9.29 18.55
C GLU A 117 -10.49 -8.21 17.95
N GLU A 118 -11.01 -7.32 18.77
CA GLU A 118 -11.83 -6.21 18.31
C GLU A 118 -11.03 -5.22 17.46
N GLN A 119 -9.83 -4.84 17.90
CA GLN A 119 -8.93 -3.96 17.16
C GLN A 119 -8.54 -4.57 15.81
N LYS A 120 -8.16 -5.84 15.81
CA LYS A 120 -7.82 -6.59 14.59
C LYS A 120 -9.00 -6.60 13.62
N ARG A 121 -10.19 -6.98 14.07
CA ARG A 121 -11.38 -7.04 13.21
C ARG A 121 -11.68 -5.69 12.58
N LYS A 122 -11.65 -4.62 13.36
CA LYS A 122 -11.94 -3.27 12.88
C LYS A 122 -10.88 -2.75 11.91
N LEU A 123 -9.61 -2.81 12.31
CA LEU A 123 -8.52 -2.22 11.51
C LEU A 123 -8.24 -3.02 10.24
N TYR A 124 -8.23 -4.35 10.31
CA TYR A 124 -8.06 -5.17 9.11
C TYR A 124 -9.20 -4.98 8.10
N ALA A 125 -10.44 -4.79 8.56
CA ALA A 125 -11.55 -4.49 7.67
C ALA A 125 -11.34 -3.20 6.88
N GLU A 126 -10.80 -2.15 7.52
CA GLU A 126 -10.50 -0.89 6.84
C GLU A 126 -9.31 -1.04 5.86
N VAL A 127 -8.28 -1.78 6.26
CA VAL A 127 -7.12 -2.04 5.39
C VAL A 127 -7.52 -2.82 4.13
N LEU A 128 -8.42 -3.79 4.25
CA LEU A 128 -8.97 -4.53 3.11
C LEU A 128 -9.76 -3.65 2.14
N LYS A 129 -10.28 -2.52 2.60
CA LYS A 129 -10.92 -1.51 1.75
C LYS A 129 -9.94 -0.54 1.09
N GLY A 130 -8.65 -0.66 1.39
CA GLY A 130 -7.59 0.19 0.86
C GLY A 130 -7.09 1.29 1.81
N ALA A 131 -7.49 1.26 3.08
CA ALA A 131 -6.97 2.18 4.09
C ALA A 131 -5.47 1.94 4.35
N ARG A 132 -4.76 3.00 4.65
CA ARG A 132 -3.33 3.04 4.90
C ARG A 132 -2.95 4.03 5.99
#